data_033c3e692ddca9ad7a292d368f23dc13
#
_entry.id   033c3e692ddca9ad7a292d368f23dc13
#
_cell.length_a   1.000
_cell.length_b   1.000
_cell.length_c   1.000
_cell.angle_alpha   90.00
_cell.angle_beta   90.00
_cell.angle_gamma   90.00
#
_symmetry.space_group_name_H-M   'P 1'
#
loop_
_entity.id
_entity.type
_entity.pdbx_description
1 polymer ?
#
loop_
_entity_poly.entity_id
_entity_poly.type
_entity_poly.pdbx_seq_one_letter_code
_entity_poly.pdbx_strand_id
1 'polypeptide(L)'
;YSLPLALVMVVAAMDGLQRQGHARTTGFPWRLCWAVACWLALAKPWFFTGPYLQRWPQIGAVKEAISLVQPSDAVLTTSYLVPQLSQRSTIAFPKKKVNDLLDKQPWTVLLLHPGDPGWGSSRSVQNKLLSQAKNRHWQCRQWASGLEYCRSPDAAEQQLLPSNAPSDSGLRP
;
A
#
# COMPACT_ATOMS: atom_id res chain seq x y z
N TYR A 1 12.30 7.23 -13.01
CA TYR A 1 13.50 7.66 -13.79
C TYR A 1 13.54 9.16 -14.09
N SER A 2 12.60 9.99 -13.61
CA SER A 2 12.51 11.43 -13.92
C SER A 2 13.16 12.34 -12.87
N LEU A 3 13.57 11.84 -11.72
CA LEU A 3 14.19 12.62 -10.63
C LEU A 3 15.45 13.39 -11.07
N PRO A 4 16.44 12.78 -11.79
CA PRO A 4 17.60 13.52 -12.24
C PRO A 4 17.27 14.64 -13.23
N LEU A 5 16.30 14.39 -14.11
CA LEU A 5 15.86 15.38 -15.09
C LEU A 5 15.18 16.59 -14.42
N ALA A 6 14.36 16.36 -13.40
CA ALA A 6 13.74 17.42 -12.64
C ALA A 6 14.77 18.33 -11.95
N LEU A 7 15.82 17.72 -11.39
CA LEU A 7 16.90 18.44 -10.70
C LEU A 7 17.68 19.32 -11.69
N VAL A 8 18.03 18.79 -12.87
CA VAL A 8 18.68 19.53 -13.93
C VAL A 8 17.82 20.70 -14.42
N MET A 9 16.51 20.48 -14.57
CA MET A 9 15.58 21.53 -14.99
C MET A 9 15.47 22.66 -13.93
N VAL A 10 15.46 22.31 -12.65
CA VAL A 10 15.43 23.33 -11.57
C VAL A 10 16.72 24.14 -11.54
N VAL A 11 17.89 23.49 -11.66
CA VAL A 11 19.20 24.19 -11.69
C VAL A 11 19.30 25.10 -12.91
N ALA A 12 18.90 24.62 -14.09
CA ALA A 12 18.90 25.42 -15.31
C ALA A 12 17.94 26.63 -15.22
N ALA A 13 16.77 26.46 -14.59
CA ALA A 13 15.83 27.54 -14.35
C ALA A 13 16.41 28.60 -13.37
N MET A 14 17.10 28.16 -12.32
CA MET A 14 17.77 29.07 -11.36
C MET A 14 18.91 29.87 -12.03
N ASP A 15 19.75 29.21 -12.84
CA ASP A 15 20.84 29.89 -13.56
C ASP A 15 20.27 30.89 -14.60
N GLY A 16 19.19 30.53 -15.29
CA GLY A 16 18.50 31.43 -16.21
C GLY A 16 17.91 32.67 -15.51
N LEU A 17 17.35 32.49 -14.32
CA LEU A 17 16.83 33.61 -13.51
C LEU A 17 17.95 34.53 -13.00
N GLN A 18 19.09 33.99 -12.58
CA GLN A 18 20.25 34.78 -12.12
C GLN A 18 20.85 35.61 -13.27
N ARG A 19 20.95 35.07 -14.47
CA ARG A 19 21.50 35.77 -15.65
C ARG A 19 20.62 36.89 -16.15
N GLN A 20 19.29 36.85 -15.91
CA GLN A 20 18.37 37.88 -16.38
C GLN A 20 18.48 39.20 -15.64
N GLY A 21 19.29 39.29 -14.55
CA GLY A 21 19.54 40.54 -13.80
C GLY A 21 18.27 41.32 -13.54
N HIS A 22 18.27 42.33 -12.76
CA HIS A 22 17.14 43.19 -12.34
C HIS A 22 16.37 43.91 -13.50
N ALA A 23 16.26 43.27 -14.69
CA ALA A 23 15.42 43.77 -15.77
C ALA A 23 13.95 43.76 -15.31
N ARG A 24 13.39 44.95 -15.21
CA ARG A 24 12.04 45.33 -14.81
C ARG A 24 10.98 44.27 -15.18
N THR A 25 10.32 43.79 -14.15
CA THR A 25 9.42 42.64 -14.09
C THR A 25 8.03 42.84 -14.72
N THR A 26 7.88 43.58 -15.77
CA THR A 26 6.58 43.77 -16.46
C THR A 26 6.03 42.51 -17.10
N GLY A 27 6.83 41.47 -17.30
CA GLY A 27 6.40 40.18 -17.85
C GLY A 27 6.26 39.03 -16.83
N PHE A 28 6.42 39.32 -15.54
CA PHE A 28 6.43 38.29 -14.49
C PHE A 28 5.14 37.41 -14.42
N PRO A 29 3.92 37.99 -14.47
CA PRO A 29 2.71 37.16 -14.37
C PRO A 29 2.54 36.22 -15.56
N TRP A 30 2.89 36.65 -16.77
CA TRP A 30 2.78 35.81 -17.97
C TRP A 30 3.75 34.63 -17.96
N ARG A 31 4.98 34.84 -17.54
CA ARG A 31 5.99 33.76 -17.41
C ARG A 31 5.59 32.75 -16.34
N LEU A 32 5.05 33.20 -15.21
CA LEU A 32 4.52 32.33 -14.17
C LEU A 32 3.33 31.49 -14.69
N CYS A 33 2.40 32.11 -15.41
CA CYS A 33 1.27 31.41 -16.03
C CYS A 33 1.75 30.32 -16.97
N TRP A 34 2.73 30.60 -17.82
CA TRP A 34 3.32 29.59 -18.72
C TRP A 34 4.01 28.48 -17.94
N ALA A 35 4.79 28.78 -16.92
CA ALA A 35 5.45 27.77 -16.09
C ALA A 35 4.43 26.85 -15.39
N VAL A 36 3.36 27.43 -14.84
CA VAL A 36 2.27 26.66 -14.22
C VAL A 36 1.52 25.82 -15.26
N ALA A 37 1.22 26.39 -16.42
CA ALA A 37 0.54 25.66 -17.50
C ALA A 37 1.38 24.47 -18.00
N CYS A 38 2.67 24.68 -18.23
CA CYS A 38 3.59 23.59 -18.59
C CYS A 38 3.69 22.55 -17.48
N TRP A 39 3.77 22.96 -16.21
CA TRP A 39 3.78 22.05 -15.09
C TRP A 39 2.51 21.19 -15.02
N LEU A 40 1.34 21.81 -15.13
CA LEU A 40 0.06 21.10 -15.15
C LEU A 40 -0.07 20.13 -16.33
N ALA A 41 0.44 20.52 -17.50
CA ALA A 41 0.42 19.68 -18.70
C ALA A 41 1.34 18.45 -18.56
N LEU A 42 2.55 18.64 -18.00
CA LEU A 42 3.55 17.59 -17.88
C LEU A 42 3.34 16.70 -16.65
N ALA A 43 2.99 17.28 -15.50
CA ALA A 43 2.79 16.56 -14.25
C ALA A 43 1.51 15.72 -14.24
N LYS A 44 0.52 16.04 -15.10
CA LYS A 44 -0.77 15.34 -15.17
C LYS A 44 -1.37 15.08 -13.77
N PRO A 45 -1.50 16.08 -12.91
CA PRO A 45 -1.91 15.88 -11.50
C PRO A 45 -3.26 15.18 -11.39
N TRP A 46 -4.17 15.38 -12.35
CA TRP A 46 -5.47 14.70 -12.40
C TRP A 46 -5.36 13.18 -12.54
N PHE A 47 -4.28 12.66 -13.11
CA PHE A 47 -4.06 11.22 -13.23
C PHE A 47 -3.82 10.57 -11.87
N PHE A 48 -3.16 11.27 -10.96
CA PHE A 48 -2.88 10.78 -9.60
C PHE A 48 -4.01 11.09 -8.62
N THR A 49 -4.65 12.26 -8.74
CA THR A 49 -5.70 12.68 -7.79
C THR A 49 -6.94 11.80 -7.86
N GLY A 50 -7.34 11.32 -9.04
CA GLY A 50 -8.51 10.46 -9.19
C GLY A 50 -8.46 9.19 -8.33
N PRO A 51 -7.45 8.32 -8.48
CA PRO A 51 -7.28 7.13 -7.65
C PRO A 51 -7.13 7.43 -6.15
N TYR A 52 -6.44 8.52 -5.78
CA TYR A 52 -6.28 8.92 -4.38
C TYR A 52 -7.60 9.35 -3.75
N LEU A 53 -8.37 10.19 -4.45
CA LEU A 53 -9.68 10.67 -3.94
C LEU A 53 -10.69 9.53 -3.81
N GLN A 54 -10.70 8.57 -4.73
CA GLN A 54 -11.55 7.38 -4.65
C GLN A 54 -11.25 6.50 -3.44
N ARG A 55 -9.98 6.45 -3.01
CA ARG A 55 -9.55 5.64 -1.86
C ARG A 55 -9.65 6.38 -0.53
N TRP A 56 -9.90 7.69 -0.54
CA TRP A 56 -9.98 8.49 0.69
C TRP A 56 -10.97 7.94 1.72
N PRO A 57 -12.22 7.55 1.35
CA PRO A 57 -13.18 6.99 2.30
C PRO A 57 -12.73 5.66 2.91
N GLN A 58 -11.81 4.94 2.25
CA GLN A 58 -11.34 3.62 2.67
C GLN A 58 -10.18 3.69 3.68
N ILE A 59 -9.55 4.86 3.84
CA ILE A 59 -8.34 5.01 4.68
C ILE A 59 -8.60 4.59 6.13
N GLY A 60 -9.76 4.93 6.68
CA GLY A 60 -10.15 4.54 8.03
C GLY A 60 -10.21 3.03 8.20
N ALA A 61 -10.92 2.35 7.31
CA ALA A 61 -11.06 0.89 7.31
C ALA A 61 -9.71 0.19 7.10
N VAL A 62 -8.87 0.73 6.22
CA VAL A 62 -7.51 0.20 5.98
C VAL A 62 -6.64 0.33 7.23
N LYS A 63 -6.64 1.48 7.89
CA LYS A 63 -5.87 1.69 9.13
C LYS A 63 -6.33 0.74 10.24
N GLU A 64 -7.64 0.60 10.42
CA GLU A 64 -8.22 -0.34 11.38
C GLU A 64 -7.82 -1.79 11.06
N ALA A 65 -7.96 -2.20 9.79
CA ALA A 65 -7.58 -3.55 9.38
C ALA A 65 -6.08 -3.84 9.58
N ILE A 66 -5.21 -2.87 9.27
CA ILE A 66 -3.76 -3.00 9.47
C ILE A 66 -3.41 -3.11 10.97
N SER A 67 -4.14 -2.41 11.84
CA SER A 67 -3.90 -2.49 13.28
C SER A 67 -4.23 -3.86 13.89
N LEU A 68 -5.06 -4.65 13.22
CA LEU A 68 -5.37 -6.03 13.63
C LEU A 68 -4.29 -7.04 13.21
N VAL A 69 -3.39 -6.65 12.30
CA VAL A 69 -2.31 -7.52 11.79
C VAL A 69 -1.11 -7.42 12.71
N GLN A 70 -0.65 -8.55 13.25
CA GLN A 70 0.52 -8.62 14.13
C GLN A 70 1.83 -8.64 13.34
N PRO A 71 2.96 -8.24 13.96
CA PRO A 71 4.28 -8.31 13.31
C PRO A 71 4.71 -9.72 12.89
N SER A 72 4.27 -10.74 13.63
CA SER A 72 4.56 -12.17 13.39
C SER A 72 3.67 -12.79 12.32
N ASP A 73 2.59 -12.12 11.90
CA ASP A 73 1.63 -12.68 10.96
C ASP A 73 2.23 -12.86 9.55
N ALA A 74 1.94 -14.00 8.94
CA ALA A 74 2.16 -14.24 7.52
C ALA A 74 0.94 -13.72 6.75
N VAL A 75 1.12 -12.63 5.99
CA VAL A 75 0.01 -11.85 5.43
C VAL A 75 -0.08 -11.99 3.91
N LEU A 76 -1.25 -12.39 3.43
CA LEU A 76 -1.60 -12.32 2.02
C LEU A 76 -2.53 -11.13 1.79
N THR A 77 -2.07 -10.11 1.04
CA THR A 77 -2.79 -8.83 0.92
C THR A 77 -2.84 -8.30 -0.51
N THR A 78 -3.68 -7.31 -0.76
CA THR A 78 -3.70 -6.59 -2.05
C THR A 78 -2.40 -5.80 -2.27
N SER A 79 -1.98 -5.65 -3.52
CA SER A 79 -0.68 -5.06 -3.87
C SER A 79 -0.46 -3.65 -3.32
N TYR A 80 -1.49 -2.83 -3.20
CA TYR A 80 -1.36 -1.45 -2.69
C TYR A 80 -1.24 -1.36 -1.16
N LEU A 81 -1.53 -2.44 -0.42
CA LEU A 81 -1.35 -2.51 1.04
C LEU A 81 0.03 -3.08 1.43
N VAL A 82 0.72 -3.75 0.51
CA VAL A 82 2.05 -4.34 0.75
C VAL A 82 3.04 -3.34 1.35
N PRO A 83 3.17 -2.09 0.86
CA PRO A 83 4.12 -1.14 1.44
C PRO A 83 3.84 -0.81 2.92
N GLN A 84 2.56 -0.78 3.33
CA GLN A 84 2.16 -0.48 4.70
C GLN A 84 2.41 -1.65 5.67
N LEU A 85 2.54 -2.85 5.13
CA LEU A 85 2.77 -4.08 5.87
C LEU A 85 4.21 -4.60 5.71
N SER A 86 5.09 -3.85 5.06
CA SER A 86 6.47 -4.28 4.70
C SER A 86 7.35 -4.65 5.89
N GLN A 87 6.98 -4.27 7.10
CA GLN A 87 7.71 -4.63 8.33
C GLN A 87 7.38 -6.05 8.84
N ARG A 88 6.51 -6.82 8.16
CA ARG A 88 6.15 -8.20 8.53
C ARG A 88 7.15 -9.18 7.90
N SER A 89 7.37 -10.30 8.59
CA SER A 89 8.34 -11.31 8.14
C SER A 89 7.95 -12.00 6.83
N THR A 90 6.65 -12.18 6.62
CA THR A 90 6.13 -12.87 5.43
C THR A 90 4.94 -12.12 4.86
N ILE A 91 5.13 -11.60 3.66
CA ILE A 91 4.11 -10.85 2.93
C ILE A 91 4.05 -11.31 1.47
N ALA A 92 2.85 -11.48 0.93
CA ALA A 92 2.66 -11.68 -0.49
C ALA A 92 1.35 -11.06 -0.98
N PHE A 93 1.19 -11.00 -2.30
CA PHE A 93 -0.06 -10.63 -2.94
C PHE A 93 -0.50 -11.72 -3.92
N PRO A 94 -1.82 -11.98 -4.05
CA PRO A 94 -2.34 -13.03 -4.89
C PRO A 94 -2.12 -12.71 -6.36
N LYS A 95 -1.36 -13.57 -7.07
CA LYS A 95 -1.14 -13.47 -8.51
C LYS A 95 -2.20 -14.27 -9.27
N LYS A 96 -2.56 -13.83 -10.49
CA LYS A 96 -3.61 -14.44 -11.33
C LYS A 96 -3.44 -15.94 -11.61
N LYS A 97 -2.23 -16.49 -11.52
CA LYS A 97 -1.90 -17.86 -11.96
C LYS A 97 -1.73 -18.88 -10.82
N VAL A 98 -1.96 -18.52 -9.58
CA VAL A 98 -1.71 -19.45 -8.46
C VAL A 98 -3.02 -19.98 -7.92
N ASN A 99 -3.33 -21.24 -8.24
CA ASN A 99 -4.58 -21.86 -7.83
C ASN A 99 -4.61 -22.30 -6.36
N ASP A 100 -3.46 -22.61 -5.74
CA ASP A 100 -3.39 -23.18 -4.39
C ASP A 100 -2.48 -22.37 -3.48
N LEU A 101 -2.72 -21.04 -3.43
CA LEU A 101 -1.86 -20.12 -2.69
C LEU A 101 -1.94 -20.38 -1.18
N LEU A 102 -3.12 -20.76 -0.67
CA LEU A 102 -3.35 -21.04 0.75
C LEU A 102 -2.68 -22.34 1.21
N ASP A 103 -2.39 -23.27 0.29
CA ASP A 103 -1.77 -24.56 0.64
C ASP A 103 -0.24 -24.53 0.60
N LYS A 104 0.32 -23.53 -0.09
CA LYS A 104 1.78 -23.44 -0.29
C LYS A 104 2.54 -22.86 0.89
N GLN A 105 1.88 -22.08 1.72
CA GLN A 105 2.47 -21.44 2.89
C GLN A 105 1.44 -21.31 4.01
N PRO A 106 1.86 -21.38 5.27
CA PRO A 106 0.97 -21.21 6.42
C PRO A 106 0.59 -19.72 6.58
N TRP A 107 -0.32 -19.26 5.74
CA TRP A 107 -0.87 -17.91 5.87
C TRP A 107 -1.70 -17.82 7.14
N THR A 108 -1.45 -16.78 7.93
CA THR A 108 -2.21 -16.51 9.16
C THR A 108 -3.30 -15.47 8.95
N VAL A 109 -3.07 -14.54 8.01
CA VAL A 109 -3.99 -13.43 7.73
C VAL A 109 -4.17 -13.22 6.23
N LEU A 110 -5.43 -13.07 5.82
CA LEU A 110 -5.83 -12.55 4.50
C LEU A 110 -6.40 -11.15 4.67
N LEU A 111 -5.86 -10.18 3.95
CA LEU A 111 -6.38 -8.82 3.89
C LEU A 111 -6.61 -8.44 2.43
N LEU A 112 -7.80 -8.68 1.93
CA LEU A 112 -8.16 -8.60 0.52
C LEU A 112 -9.25 -7.56 0.26
N HIS A 113 -9.22 -6.96 -0.93
CA HIS A 113 -10.22 -6.01 -1.38
C HIS A 113 -10.72 -6.38 -2.78
N PRO A 114 -11.75 -7.24 -2.90
CA PRO A 114 -12.23 -7.69 -4.21
C PRO A 114 -12.75 -6.57 -5.12
N GLY A 115 -13.22 -5.46 -4.54
CA GLY A 115 -13.65 -4.27 -5.27
C GLY A 115 -12.50 -3.52 -5.95
N ASP A 116 -11.30 -3.52 -5.33
CA ASP A 116 -10.05 -2.95 -5.87
C ASP A 116 -8.92 -3.96 -5.68
N PRO A 117 -8.83 -4.99 -6.56
CA PRO A 117 -7.88 -6.09 -6.39
C PRO A 117 -6.41 -5.67 -6.52
N GLY A 118 -6.16 -4.46 -7.02
CA GLY A 118 -4.81 -3.96 -7.21
C GLY A 118 -4.08 -4.61 -8.39
N TRP A 119 -2.80 -4.27 -8.53
CA TRP A 119 -1.97 -4.74 -9.63
C TRP A 119 -1.62 -6.23 -9.48
N GLY A 120 -1.68 -6.97 -10.59
CA GLY A 120 -1.28 -8.38 -10.66
C GLY A 120 -2.32 -9.38 -10.16
N SER A 121 -3.41 -8.94 -9.53
CA SER A 121 -4.52 -9.76 -9.05
C SER A 121 -5.80 -9.56 -9.86
N SER A 122 -6.87 -10.27 -9.50
CA SER A 122 -8.20 -10.07 -10.07
C SER A 122 -9.28 -10.32 -9.01
N ARG A 123 -10.48 -9.75 -9.24
CA ARG A 123 -11.62 -9.95 -8.36
C ARG A 123 -11.95 -11.44 -8.19
N SER A 124 -11.89 -12.22 -9.27
CA SER A 124 -12.18 -13.66 -9.25
C SER A 124 -11.20 -14.42 -8.36
N VAL A 125 -9.92 -14.10 -8.44
CA VAL A 125 -8.88 -14.74 -7.61
C VAL A 125 -9.08 -14.40 -6.13
N GLN A 126 -9.35 -13.13 -5.81
CA GLN A 126 -9.57 -12.73 -4.42
C GLN A 126 -10.84 -13.34 -3.84
N ASN A 127 -11.94 -13.36 -4.59
CA ASN A 127 -13.18 -14.02 -4.16
C ASN A 127 -12.98 -15.53 -3.95
N LYS A 128 -12.19 -16.20 -4.81
CA LYS A 128 -11.85 -17.60 -4.62
C LYS A 128 -11.07 -17.84 -3.33
N LEU A 129 -10.08 -16.99 -3.03
CA LEU A 129 -9.31 -17.09 -1.79
C LEU A 129 -10.18 -16.85 -0.56
N LEU A 130 -11.06 -15.86 -0.60
CA LEU A 130 -11.99 -15.59 0.50
C LEU A 130 -12.99 -16.74 0.70
N SER A 131 -13.51 -17.33 -0.36
CA SER A 131 -14.38 -18.51 -0.24
C SER A 131 -13.63 -19.71 0.33
N GLN A 132 -12.38 -19.94 -0.07
CA GLN A 132 -11.54 -20.98 0.50
C GLN A 132 -11.26 -20.74 2.00
N ALA A 133 -10.97 -19.51 2.40
CA ALA A 133 -10.78 -19.17 3.81
C ALA A 133 -12.07 -19.40 4.63
N LYS A 134 -13.22 -18.97 4.11
CA LYS A 134 -14.53 -19.20 4.75
C LYS A 134 -14.83 -20.69 4.89
N ASN A 135 -14.53 -21.50 3.86
CA ASN A 135 -14.71 -22.96 3.92
C ASN A 135 -13.77 -23.65 4.92
N ARG A 136 -12.65 -23.02 5.25
CA ARG A 136 -11.70 -23.47 6.28
C ARG A 136 -12.00 -22.91 7.68
N HIS A 137 -13.19 -22.32 7.86
CA HIS A 137 -13.65 -21.72 9.12
C HIS A 137 -12.76 -20.58 9.64
N TRP A 138 -12.10 -19.84 8.74
CA TRP A 138 -11.36 -18.64 9.11
C TRP A 138 -12.32 -17.57 9.65
N GLN A 139 -11.91 -16.86 10.68
CA GLN A 139 -12.67 -15.75 11.22
C GLN A 139 -12.55 -14.55 10.28
N CYS A 140 -13.65 -14.19 9.64
CA CYS A 140 -13.66 -13.11 8.64
C CYS A 140 -14.47 -11.92 9.14
N ARG A 141 -13.92 -10.71 8.92
CA ARG A 141 -14.57 -9.43 9.14
C ARG A 141 -14.55 -8.63 7.84
N GLN A 142 -15.68 -8.02 7.51
CA GLN A 142 -15.82 -7.19 6.33
C GLN A 142 -16.18 -5.76 6.73
N TRP A 143 -15.56 -4.77 6.07
CA TRP A 143 -15.92 -3.36 6.19
C TRP A 143 -16.85 -2.91 5.06
N ALA A 144 -17.58 -1.83 5.31
CA ALA A 144 -18.47 -1.22 4.30
C ALA A 144 -17.73 -0.79 3.01
N SER A 145 -16.43 -0.55 3.09
CA SER A 145 -15.55 -0.27 1.95
C SER A 145 -15.33 -1.46 1.01
N GLY A 146 -15.77 -2.67 1.38
CA GLY A 146 -15.50 -3.90 0.65
C GLY A 146 -14.14 -4.54 0.97
N LEU A 147 -13.41 -4.01 1.95
CA LEU A 147 -12.21 -4.64 2.49
C LEU A 147 -12.61 -5.84 3.35
N GLU A 148 -11.99 -7.00 3.14
CA GLU A 148 -12.19 -8.21 3.93
C GLU A 148 -10.90 -8.64 4.60
N TYR A 149 -10.97 -8.86 5.90
CA TYR A 149 -9.90 -9.41 6.74
C TYR A 149 -10.33 -10.79 7.22
N CYS A 150 -9.52 -11.80 7.00
CA CYS A 150 -9.75 -13.14 7.53
C CYS A 150 -8.50 -13.63 8.26
N ARG A 151 -8.68 -14.22 9.43
CA ARG A 151 -7.63 -14.80 10.25
C ARG A 151 -7.81 -16.30 10.38
N SER A 152 -6.71 -17.07 10.28
CA SER A 152 -6.75 -18.52 10.48
C SER A 152 -7.06 -18.89 11.92
N PRO A 153 -7.78 -20.01 12.19
CA PRO A 153 -8.08 -20.45 13.55
C PRO A 153 -6.81 -20.73 14.35
N ASP A 154 -5.78 -21.33 13.73
CA ASP A 154 -4.51 -21.64 14.38
C ASP A 154 -3.80 -20.37 14.88
N ALA A 155 -3.83 -19.30 14.11
CA ALA A 155 -3.25 -18.01 14.50
C ALA A 155 -4.10 -17.28 15.56
N ALA A 156 -5.40 -17.53 15.59
CA ALA A 156 -6.28 -16.98 16.62
C ALA A 156 -6.03 -17.64 17.98
N GLU A 157 -5.79 -18.96 17.99
CA GLU A 157 -5.50 -19.71 19.22
C GLU A 157 -4.14 -19.33 19.81
N GLN A 158 -3.12 -19.11 18.99
CA GLN A 158 -1.80 -18.63 19.42
C GLN A 158 -1.85 -17.26 20.13
N GLN A 159 -2.84 -16.44 19.84
CA GLN A 159 -3.06 -15.16 20.54
C GLN A 159 -3.62 -15.32 21.97
N LEU A 160 -4.34 -16.38 22.23
CA LEU A 160 -4.97 -16.64 23.52
C LEU A 160 -3.98 -17.27 24.53
N LEU A 161 -2.87 -17.82 24.03
CA LEU A 161 -1.81 -18.34 24.88
C LEU A 161 -0.93 -17.15 25.35
N PRO A 162 -0.87 -16.84 26.66
CA PRO A 162 0.03 -15.81 27.16
C PRO A 162 1.47 -16.18 26.76
N SER A 163 2.21 -15.21 26.25
CA SER A 163 3.63 -15.32 25.92
C SER A 163 4.45 -15.54 27.21
N ASN A 164 4.40 -16.75 27.74
CA ASN A 164 5.33 -17.24 28.75
C ASN A 164 6.60 -17.76 28.03
N ALA A 165 7.27 -16.90 27.29
CA ALA A 165 8.65 -17.15 26.95
C ALA A 165 9.49 -16.81 28.19
N PRO A 166 10.14 -17.78 28.85
CA PRO A 166 11.15 -17.46 29.84
C PRO A 166 12.27 -16.70 29.12
N SER A 167 12.49 -15.47 29.57
CA SER A 167 13.70 -14.71 29.20
C SER A 167 14.87 -15.42 29.83
N ASP A 168 15.40 -16.42 29.12
CA ASP A 168 16.66 -17.08 29.52
C ASP A 168 17.83 -16.09 29.20
N SER A 169 17.96 -15.14 30.10
CA SER A 169 19.16 -14.31 30.22
C SER A 169 20.26 -15.11 30.87
N GLY A 170 20.69 -16.20 30.23
CA GLY A 170 21.90 -16.94 30.57
C GLY A 170 23.12 -16.11 30.27
N LEU A 171 23.46 -15.19 31.16
CA LEU A 171 24.83 -14.72 31.34
C LEU A 171 25.70 -15.95 31.67
N ARG A 172 26.59 -16.31 30.76
CA ARG A 172 27.76 -17.13 31.06
C ARG A 172 28.95 -16.23 31.27
N PRO A 173 29.74 -16.52 32.29
CA PRO A 173 30.94 -15.78 32.67
C PRO A 173 32.07 -15.93 31.66
#